data_893043beff7d2bcb4953ce30d688b075
#
_entry.id   893043beff7d2bcb4953ce30d688b075
#
_cell.length_a   1.000
_cell.length_b   1.000
_cell.length_c   1.000
_cell.angle_alpha   90.00
_cell.angle_beta   90.00
_cell.angle_gamma   90.00
#
_symmetry.space_group_name_H-M   'P 1'
#
loop_
_entity.id
_entity.type
_entity.pdbx_description
1 polymer ?
#
loop_
_entity_poly.entity_id
_entity_poly.type
_entity_poly.pdbx_seq_one_letter_code
_entity_poly.pdbx_strand_id
1 'polypeptide(L)'
;AGYEISLDAIRSHAGGNLIGRPHIAAELVEKGYAADIPDAFARFLNRGGAGFVERFRLGEEEAIALIHAAGGKAVWAHPKLAYAENFPAMLDRLTAEGLDGIEAFYPLHTDEECAYFAREGQKRGLLLSQGSDAHGAFRPSTFVGKERRGGEAVAPSVQILFANGQKQLKKQRPCGMIRK
;
A
#
# COMPACT_ATOMS: atom_id res chain seq x y z
N ALA A 1 -22.18 -22.94 -6.56
CA ALA A 1 -22.84 -21.75 -6.02
C ALA A 1 -23.18 -20.87 -7.20
N GLY A 2 -24.43 -20.63 -7.57
CA GLY A 2 -24.94 -20.01 -8.81
C GLY A 2 -24.62 -18.52 -9.04
N TYR A 3 -23.36 -18.11 -8.91
CA TYR A 3 -22.93 -16.76 -9.26
C TYR A 3 -22.25 -16.78 -10.63
N GLU A 4 -22.83 -16.04 -11.59
CA GLU A 4 -22.33 -15.96 -12.96
C GLU A 4 -21.55 -14.64 -13.14
N ILE A 5 -20.23 -14.71 -13.06
CA ILE A 5 -19.32 -13.63 -13.40
C ILE A 5 -18.33 -14.11 -14.47
N SER A 6 -17.98 -13.23 -15.41
CA SER A 6 -17.02 -13.55 -16.46
C SER A 6 -15.75 -12.73 -16.33
N LEU A 7 -14.64 -13.28 -16.81
CA LEU A 7 -13.37 -12.55 -16.79
C LEU A 7 -13.41 -11.28 -17.66
N ASP A 8 -14.16 -11.31 -18.76
CA ASP A 8 -14.27 -10.17 -19.65
C ASP A 8 -15.11 -9.04 -19.03
N ALA A 9 -16.18 -9.37 -18.29
CA ALA A 9 -16.92 -8.39 -17.51
C ALA A 9 -16.05 -7.78 -16.42
N ILE A 10 -15.26 -8.58 -15.70
CA ILE A 10 -14.30 -8.06 -14.70
C ILE A 10 -13.27 -7.14 -15.35
N ARG A 11 -12.76 -7.48 -16.55
CA ARG A 11 -11.81 -6.64 -17.29
C ARG A 11 -12.39 -5.28 -17.67
N SER A 12 -13.69 -5.19 -17.96
CA SER A 12 -14.34 -3.90 -18.29
C SER A 12 -14.28 -2.89 -17.15
N HIS A 13 -14.20 -3.36 -15.90
CA HIS A 13 -13.99 -2.49 -14.72
C HIS A 13 -12.53 -2.04 -14.53
N ALA A 14 -11.58 -2.69 -15.22
CA ALA A 14 -10.17 -2.37 -15.12
C ALA A 14 -9.81 -1.35 -16.20
N GLY A 15 -9.30 -0.19 -15.82
CA GLY A 15 -8.79 0.83 -16.77
C GLY A 15 -7.50 0.41 -17.49
N GLY A 16 -7.10 -0.87 -17.43
CA GLY A 16 -5.88 -1.43 -18.02
C GLY A 16 -5.82 -2.94 -17.88
N ASN A 17 -4.64 -3.52 -18.13
CA ASN A 17 -4.44 -4.98 -18.15
C ASN A 17 -4.37 -5.63 -16.75
N LEU A 18 -4.30 -4.85 -15.69
CA LEU A 18 -4.15 -5.38 -14.33
C LEU A 18 -5.51 -5.55 -13.67
N ILE A 19 -5.90 -6.80 -13.46
CA ILE A 19 -7.13 -7.15 -12.74
C ILE A 19 -6.79 -7.34 -11.25
N GLY A 20 -7.54 -6.67 -10.37
CA GLY A 20 -7.46 -6.83 -8.93
C GLY A 20 -8.81 -7.15 -8.31
N ARG A 21 -8.79 -7.52 -7.03
CA ARG A 21 -10.01 -7.81 -6.24
C ARG A 21 -11.08 -6.69 -6.28
N PRO A 22 -10.73 -5.39 -6.32
CA PRO A 22 -11.72 -4.33 -6.48
C PRO A 22 -12.56 -4.44 -7.76
N HIS A 23 -11.97 -4.90 -8.87
CA HIS A 23 -12.69 -5.09 -10.14
C HIS A 23 -13.67 -6.29 -10.05
N ILE A 24 -13.28 -7.34 -9.33
CA ILE A 24 -14.19 -8.48 -9.03
C ILE A 24 -15.33 -7.99 -8.12
N ALA A 25 -15.03 -7.17 -7.12
CA ALA A 25 -16.05 -6.59 -6.25
C ALA A 25 -17.03 -5.71 -7.03
N ALA A 26 -16.55 -4.89 -7.97
CA ALA A 26 -17.39 -4.05 -8.81
C ALA A 26 -18.36 -4.88 -9.66
N GLU A 27 -17.88 -5.97 -10.27
CA GLU A 27 -18.73 -6.89 -11.03
C GLU A 27 -19.79 -7.56 -10.16
N LEU A 28 -19.42 -7.98 -8.93
CA LEU A 28 -20.38 -8.57 -7.99
C LEU A 28 -21.49 -7.57 -7.60
N VAL A 29 -21.16 -6.30 -7.45
CA VAL A 29 -22.14 -5.24 -7.18
C VAL A 29 -23.01 -4.96 -8.40
N GLU A 30 -22.45 -4.85 -9.61
CA GLU A 30 -23.19 -4.62 -10.84
C GLU A 30 -24.18 -5.75 -11.13
N LYS A 31 -23.81 -7.00 -10.83
CA LYS A 31 -24.69 -8.19 -10.93
C LYS A 31 -25.72 -8.30 -9.82
N GLY A 32 -25.71 -7.39 -8.83
CA GLY A 32 -26.61 -7.44 -7.69
C GLY A 32 -26.33 -8.58 -6.70
N TYR A 33 -25.16 -9.20 -6.78
CA TYR A 33 -24.75 -10.25 -5.83
C TYR A 33 -24.24 -9.67 -4.50
N ALA A 34 -23.82 -8.41 -4.51
CA ALA A 34 -23.43 -7.63 -3.33
C ALA A 34 -24.10 -6.24 -3.36
N ALA A 35 -24.35 -5.69 -2.18
CA ALA A 35 -24.99 -4.38 -2.04
C ALA A 35 -24.03 -3.24 -2.42
N ASP A 36 -22.77 -3.38 -2.06
CA ASP A 36 -21.68 -2.42 -2.31
C ASP A 36 -20.32 -3.12 -2.30
N ILE A 37 -19.24 -2.37 -2.55
CA ILE A 37 -17.88 -2.88 -2.54
C ILE A 37 -17.46 -3.49 -1.19
N PRO A 38 -17.70 -2.85 -0.04
CA PRO A 38 -17.48 -3.45 1.28
C PRO A 38 -18.19 -4.79 1.48
N ASP A 39 -19.47 -4.90 1.09
CA ASP A 39 -20.25 -6.13 1.18
C ASP A 39 -19.67 -7.23 0.28
N ALA A 40 -19.26 -6.89 -0.95
CA ALA A 40 -18.59 -7.81 -1.86
C ALA A 40 -17.31 -8.38 -1.24
N PHE A 41 -16.50 -7.54 -0.60
CA PHE A 41 -15.30 -8.00 0.10
C PHE A 41 -15.63 -8.87 1.29
N ALA A 42 -16.59 -8.51 2.11
CA ALA A 42 -16.97 -9.25 3.33
C ALA A 42 -17.50 -10.65 3.01
N ARG A 43 -18.41 -10.75 2.04
CA ARG A 43 -19.11 -12.01 1.74
C ARG A 43 -18.37 -12.93 0.77
N PHE A 44 -17.56 -12.35 -0.14
CA PHE A 44 -16.97 -13.13 -1.23
C PHE A 44 -15.45 -13.15 -1.23
N LEU A 45 -14.78 -12.02 -0.99
CA LEU A 45 -13.37 -11.86 -1.34
C LEU A 45 -12.40 -11.90 -0.15
N ASN A 46 -12.89 -11.68 1.08
CA ASN A 46 -12.07 -11.79 2.29
C ASN A 46 -11.98 -13.25 2.75
N ARG A 47 -11.05 -13.53 3.67
CA ARG A 47 -10.88 -14.87 4.28
C ARG A 47 -12.21 -15.35 4.85
N GLY A 48 -12.62 -16.57 4.46
CA GLY A 48 -13.92 -17.14 4.78
C GLY A 48 -15.04 -16.81 3.80
N GLY A 49 -14.84 -15.89 2.84
CA GLY A 49 -15.81 -15.59 1.79
C GLY A 49 -15.87 -16.68 0.72
N ALA A 50 -17.02 -16.76 0.01
CA ALA A 50 -17.32 -17.84 -0.95
C ALA A 50 -16.36 -17.91 -2.15
N GLY A 51 -15.75 -16.79 -2.53
CA GLY A 51 -14.77 -16.68 -3.62
C GLY A 51 -13.34 -16.46 -3.14
N PHE A 52 -13.08 -16.65 -1.83
CA PHE A 52 -11.73 -16.47 -1.29
C PHE A 52 -10.81 -17.60 -1.78
N VAL A 53 -9.71 -17.21 -2.39
CA VAL A 53 -8.61 -18.12 -2.74
C VAL A 53 -7.36 -17.63 -2.04
N GLU A 54 -6.69 -18.52 -1.31
CA GLU A 54 -5.42 -18.21 -0.67
C GLU A 54 -4.38 -17.94 -1.77
N ARG A 55 -3.75 -16.76 -1.70
CA ARG A 55 -2.73 -16.39 -2.67
C ARG A 55 -1.37 -16.92 -2.23
N PHE A 56 -0.55 -17.31 -3.18
CA PHE A 56 0.88 -17.38 -2.95
C PHE A 56 1.37 -16.03 -2.42
N ARG A 57 2.09 -16.06 -1.33
CA ARG A 57 2.72 -14.87 -0.73
C ARG A 57 4.20 -15.15 -0.57
N LEU A 58 5.01 -14.23 -1.02
CA LEU A 58 6.41 -14.21 -0.64
C LEU A 58 6.50 -13.99 0.88
N GLY A 59 7.48 -14.63 1.52
CA GLY A 59 7.89 -14.26 2.86
C GLY A 59 8.44 -12.84 2.89
N GLU A 60 8.42 -12.21 4.06
CA GLU A 60 8.87 -10.83 4.22
C GLU A 60 10.35 -10.69 3.84
N GLU A 61 11.20 -11.60 4.32
CA GLU A 61 12.64 -11.64 3.99
C GLU A 61 12.88 -11.74 2.48
N GLU A 62 12.18 -12.65 1.79
CA GLU A 62 12.30 -12.80 0.35
C GLU A 62 11.82 -11.56 -0.41
N ALA A 63 10.72 -10.94 0.04
CA ALA A 63 10.19 -9.71 -0.54
C ALA A 63 11.19 -8.55 -0.39
N ILE A 64 11.78 -8.39 0.79
CA ILE A 64 12.82 -7.38 1.06
C ILE A 64 14.03 -7.61 0.16
N ALA A 65 14.51 -8.87 0.06
CA ALA A 65 15.65 -9.23 -0.78
C ALA A 65 15.40 -8.92 -2.26
N LEU A 66 14.21 -9.21 -2.79
CA LEU A 66 13.84 -8.90 -4.17
C LEU A 66 13.77 -7.39 -4.44
N ILE A 67 13.24 -6.60 -3.50
CA ILE A 67 13.22 -5.14 -3.60
C ILE A 67 14.65 -4.59 -3.68
N HIS A 68 15.55 -5.09 -2.82
CA HIS A 68 16.95 -4.70 -2.82
C HIS A 68 17.68 -5.13 -4.10
N ALA A 69 17.44 -6.34 -4.58
CA ALA A 69 18.01 -6.81 -5.84
C ALA A 69 17.59 -5.94 -7.04
N ALA A 70 16.39 -5.35 -6.99
CA ALA A 70 15.92 -4.38 -7.96
C ALA A 70 16.45 -2.95 -7.73
N GLY A 71 17.31 -2.72 -6.73
CA GLY A 71 17.85 -1.39 -6.37
C GLY A 71 16.87 -0.50 -5.60
N GLY A 72 15.78 -1.07 -5.07
CA GLY A 72 14.74 -0.37 -4.32
C GLY A 72 15.03 -0.27 -2.83
N LYS A 73 14.11 0.37 -2.10
CA LYS A 73 14.05 0.46 -0.65
C LYS A 73 12.79 -0.21 -0.15
N ALA A 74 12.94 -1.15 0.78
CA ALA A 74 11.81 -1.84 1.39
C ALA A 74 11.23 -1.00 2.53
N VAL A 75 9.97 -0.58 2.38
CA VAL A 75 9.28 0.25 3.37
C VAL A 75 7.98 -0.44 3.79
N TRP A 76 7.79 -0.62 5.10
CA TRP A 76 6.54 -1.18 5.63
C TRP A 76 5.42 -0.15 5.59
N ALA A 77 4.45 -0.35 4.70
CA ALA A 77 3.28 0.51 4.53
C ALA A 77 2.25 0.33 5.65
N HIS A 78 1.58 1.41 6.04
CA HIS A 78 0.43 1.48 6.98
C HIS A 78 0.44 0.38 8.07
N PRO A 79 1.45 0.33 8.95
CA PRO A 79 1.72 -0.78 9.88
C PRO A 79 0.56 -1.11 10.82
N LYS A 80 -0.30 -0.15 11.16
CA LYS A 80 -1.52 -0.37 11.94
C LYS A 80 -2.44 -1.45 11.34
N LEU A 81 -2.46 -1.60 10.01
CA LEU A 81 -3.32 -2.54 9.32
C LEU A 81 -2.75 -3.97 9.27
N ALA A 82 -1.54 -4.18 9.76
CA ALA A 82 -0.86 -5.47 9.67
C ALA A 82 -1.27 -6.50 10.74
N TYR A 83 -2.17 -6.15 11.67
CA TYR A 83 -2.63 -7.04 12.76
C TYR A 83 -1.50 -7.72 13.54
N ALA A 84 -0.39 -7.03 13.72
CA ALA A 84 0.74 -7.57 14.50
C ALA A 84 0.42 -7.49 15.99
N GLU A 85 0.27 -8.64 16.64
CA GLU A 85 0.02 -8.74 18.10
C GLU A 85 1.17 -8.10 18.90
N ASN A 86 2.40 -8.19 18.38
CA ASN A 86 3.59 -7.56 18.95
C ASN A 86 4.33 -6.75 17.88
N PHE A 87 3.90 -5.52 17.67
CA PHE A 87 4.48 -4.63 16.68
C PHE A 87 5.99 -4.38 16.88
N PRO A 88 6.52 -4.10 18.09
CA PRO A 88 7.96 -3.90 18.28
C PRO A 88 8.79 -5.12 17.88
N ALA A 89 8.40 -6.33 18.28
CA ALA A 89 9.11 -7.55 17.92
C ALA A 89 9.06 -7.83 16.41
N MET A 90 7.91 -7.57 15.78
CA MET A 90 7.79 -7.67 14.32
C MET A 90 8.72 -6.69 13.62
N LEU A 91 8.77 -5.44 14.09
CA LEU A 91 9.64 -4.41 13.52
C LEU A 91 11.14 -4.75 13.74
N ASP A 92 11.50 -5.31 14.89
CA ASP A 92 12.85 -5.79 15.15
C ASP A 92 13.27 -6.88 14.15
N ARG A 93 12.37 -7.87 13.91
CA ARG A 93 12.59 -8.94 12.96
C ARG A 93 12.75 -8.39 11.53
N LEU A 94 11.82 -7.57 11.06
CA LEU A 94 11.89 -6.99 9.72
C LEU A 94 13.13 -6.11 9.53
N THR A 95 13.54 -5.39 10.56
CA THR A 95 14.78 -4.59 10.52
C THR A 95 16.01 -5.49 10.38
N ALA A 96 16.05 -6.62 11.09
CA ALA A 96 17.13 -7.60 10.95
C ALA A 96 17.14 -8.27 9.55
N GLU A 97 15.97 -8.43 8.91
CA GLU A 97 15.81 -8.91 7.54
C GLU A 97 16.15 -7.85 6.48
N GLY A 98 16.46 -6.61 6.90
CA GLY A 98 16.91 -5.53 6.01
C GLY A 98 15.85 -4.50 5.64
N LEU A 99 14.75 -4.39 6.39
CA LEU A 99 13.76 -3.33 6.17
C LEU A 99 14.43 -1.95 6.21
N ASP A 100 14.19 -1.11 5.22
CA ASP A 100 14.80 0.24 5.13
C ASP A 100 13.95 1.31 5.81
N GLY A 101 12.65 1.16 5.88
CA GLY A 101 11.77 2.20 6.39
C GLY A 101 10.39 1.74 6.81
N ILE A 102 9.64 2.67 7.41
CA ILE A 102 8.27 2.47 7.86
C ILE A 102 7.41 3.69 7.50
N GLU A 103 6.16 3.45 7.06
CA GLU A 103 5.19 4.52 6.87
C GLU A 103 4.59 4.94 8.21
N ALA A 104 5.18 5.95 8.81
CA ALA A 104 4.72 6.50 10.09
C ALA A 104 3.50 7.41 9.92
N PHE A 105 3.43 8.13 8.80
CA PHE A 105 2.41 9.17 8.56
C PHE A 105 1.40 8.69 7.51
N TYR A 106 0.34 8.06 8.00
CA TYR A 106 -0.75 7.49 7.20
C TYR A 106 -2.08 8.17 7.57
N PRO A 107 -2.98 8.48 6.62
CA PRO A 107 -4.19 9.28 6.89
C PRO A 107 -5.13 8.71 7.95
N LEU A 108 -5.09 7.40 8.19
CA LEU A 108 -5.93 6.73 9.21
C LEU A 108 -5.19 6.45 10.52
N HIS A 109 -3.92 6.84 10.67
CA HIS A 109 -3.26 6.84 11.97
C HIS A 109 -3.74 8.04 12.80
N THR A 110 -3.89 7.88 14.10
CA THR A 110 -4.04 9.01 15.04
C THR A 110 -2.71 9.75 15.22
N ASP A 111 -2.71 10.91 15.87
CA ASP A 111 -1.46 11.65 16.12
C ASP A 111 -0.52 10.86 17.02
N GLU A 112 -1.09 10.18 18.03
CA GLU A 112 -0.35 9.29 18.93
C GLU A 112 0.25 8.10 18.18
N GLU A 113 -0.49 7.50 17.24
CA GLU A 113 0.00 6.40 16.40
C GLU A 113 1.12 6.88 15.46
N CYS A 114 0.98 8.04 14.84
CA CYS A 114 2.05 8.62 14.03
C CYS A 114 3.33 8.85 14.86
N ALA A 115 3.19 9.45 16.04
CA ALA A 115 4.30 9.66 16.96
C ALA A 115 4.91 8.34 17.44
N TYR A 116 4.08 7.34 17.70
CA TYR A 116 4.53 6.00 18.09
C TYR A 116 5.35 5.34 16.98
N PHE A 117 4.80 5.23 15.76
CA PHE A 117 5.48 4.60 14.64
C PHE A 117 6.76 5.36 14.24
N ALA A 118 6.73 6.69 14.26
CA ALA A 118 7.92 7.49 14.01
C ALA A 118 9.02 7.22 15.04
N ARG A 119 8.70 7.21 16.32
CA ARG A 119 9.64 6.91 17.39
C ARG A 119 10.22 5.51 17.29
N GLU A 120 9.37 4.50 17.03
CA GLU A 120 9.83 3.11 16.91
C GLU A 120 10.71 2.90 15.66
N GLY A 121 10.40 3.58 14.56
CA GLY A 121 11.25 3.59 13.36
C GLY A 121 12.60 4.27 13.62
N GLN A 122 12.60 5.45 14.26
CA GLN A 122 13.82 6.19 14.59
C GLN A 122 14.75 5.41 15.51
N LYS A 123 14.22 4.72 16.53
CA LYS A 123 15.02 3.87 17.42
C LYS A 123 15.83 2.81 16.68
N ARG A 124 15.37 2.36 15.52
CA ARG A 124 15.96 1.33 14.67
C ARG A 124 16.73 1.87 13.48
N GLY A 125 16.84 3.20 13.36
CA GLY A 125 17.50 3.86 12.22
C GLY A 125 16.73 3.73 10.90
N LEU A 126 15.45 3.41 10.95
CA LEU A 126 14.61 3.28 9.77
C LEU A 126 14.24 4.64 9.18
N LEU A 127 14.12 4.68 7.86
CA LEU A 127 13.52 5.81 7.14
C LEU A 127 12.04 5.93 7.52
N LEU A 128 11.57 7.17 7.64
CA LEU A 128 10.15 7.43 7.83
C LEU A 128 9.52 7.87 6.51
N SER A 129 8.36 7.34 6.20
CA SER A 129 7.59 7.73 5.02
C SER A 129 6.18 8.17 5.36
N GLN A 130 5.54 8.78 4.38
CA GLN A 130 4.11 9.08 4.41
C GLN A 130 3.48 8.76 3.07
N GLY A 131 2.19 8.42 3.08
CA GLY A 131 1.41 8.17 1.88
C GLY A 131 -0.07 8.43 2.09
N SER A 132 -0.80 8.65 1.00
CA SER A 132 -2.25 8.86 1.04
C SER A 132 -3.06 7.58 0.92
N ASP A 133 -2.44 6.49 0.50
CA ASP A 133 -3.09 5.22 0.17
C ASP A 133 -4.29 5.42 -0.78
N ALA A 134 -4.12 6.29 -1.78
CA ALA A 134 -5.17 6.63 -2.71
C ALA A 134 -5.45 5.49 -3.68
N HIS A 135 -6.73 5.14 -3.83
CA HIS A 135 -7.21 4.06 -4.70
C HIS A 135 -8.24 4.55 -5.74
N GLY A 136 -8.20 5.84 -6.09
CA GLY A 136 -9.13 6.43 -7.04
C GLY A 136 -10.59 6.31 -6.60
N ALA A 137 -11.47 5.95 -7.54
CA ALA A 137 -12.91 5.83 -7.29
C ALA A 137 -13.27 4.72 -6.28
N PHE A 138 -12.41 3.72 -6.09
CA PHE A 138 -12.64 2.63 -5.12
C PHE A 138 -12.51 3.08 -3.66
N ARG A 139 -11.83 4.21 -3.42
CA ARG A 139 -11.65 4.79 -2.08
C ARG A 139 -11.67 6.31 -2.15
N PRO A 140 -12.83 6.91 -2.40
CA PRO A 140 -12.94 8.36 -2.64
C PRO A 140 -12.54 9.23 -1.45
N SER A 141 -12.51 8.67 -0.23
CA SER A 141 -12.04 9.35 0.97
C SER A 141 -10.52 9.60 1.00
N THR A 142 -9.76 8.91 0.15
CA THR A 142 -8.31 9.08 -0.01
C THR A 142 -8.00 9.49 -1.45
N PHE A 143 -7.24 10.56 -1.63
CA PHE A 143 -6.84 11.07 -2.93
C PHE A 143 -5.34 11.34 -2.97
N VAL A 144 -4.76 11.35 -4.16
CA VAL A 144 -3.33 11.63 -4.34
C VAL A 144 -2.99 13.01 -3.78
N GLY A 145 -1.96 13.06 -2.91
CA GLY A 145 -1.57 14.29 -2.23
C GLY A 145 -2.37 14.61 -0.97
N LYS A 146 -3.29 13.72 -0.54
CA LYS A 146 -3.88 13.83 0.79
C LYS A 146 -2.81 13.59 1.84
N GLU A 147 -2.33 14.67 2.40
CA GLU A 147 -1.40 14.62 3.53
C GLU A 147 -2.15 14.54 4.85
N ARG A 148 -1.52 13.90 5.83
CA ARG A 148 -1.99 14.04 7.20
C ARG A 148 -1.64 15.45 7.70
N ARG A 149 -2.64 16.27 7.97
CA ARG A 149 -2.46 17.57 8.65
C ARG A 149 -2.27 17.29 10.14
N GLY A 150 -1.10 17.58 10.67
CA GLY A 150 -0.86 17.45 12.10
C GLY A 150 0.55 16.98 12.40
N GLY A 151 1.51 17.72 11.99
CA GLY A 151 2.89 17.51 12.39
C GLY A 151 3.73 18.62 11.82
N GLU A 152 4.06 19.55 12.62
CA GLU A 152 5.28 20.34 12.43
C GLU A 152 6.41 19.35 12.24
N ALA A 153 7.10 19.51 11.13
CA ALA A 153 8.26 18.73 10.71
C ALA A 153 7.96 17.28 10.28
N VAL A 154 7.74 17.09 8.98
CA VAL A 154 8.18 15.87 8.30
C VAL A 154 9.58 15.54 8.81
N ALA A 155 9.74 14.40 9.48
CA ALA A 155 11.03 14.06 10.08
C ALA A 155 12.13 14.17 9.02
N PRO A 156 13.34 14.61 9.40
CA PRO A 156 14.45 14.81 8.45
C PRO A 156 14.69 13.59 7.53
N SER A 157 14.41 12.38 8.01
CA SER A 157 14.49 11.13 7.24
C SER A 157 13.51 11.06 6.08
N VAL A 158 12.29 11.57 6.20
CA VAL A 158 11.31 11.64 5.09
C VAL A 158 11.80 12.63 4.03
N GLN A 159 12.36 13.76 4.44
CA GLN A 159 12.96 14.73 3.54
C GLN A 159 14.15 14.12 2.76
N ILE A 160 14.94 13.25 3.39
CA ILE A 160 16.05 12.54 2.72
C ILE A 160 15.53 11.59 1.64
N LEU A 161 14.45 10.87 1.87
CA LEU A 161 13.84 9.98 0.88
C LEU A 161 13.41 10.77 -0.37
N PHE A 162 12.71 11.89 -0.21
CA PHE A 162 12.31 12.74 -1.32
C PHE A 162 13.49 13.46 -1.99
N ALA A 163 14.44 13.96 -1.22
CA ALA A 163 15.61 14.63 -1.75
C ALA A 163 16.50 13.69 -2.60
N ASN A 164 16.68 12.44 -2.16
CA ASN A 164 17.44 11.45 -2.91
C ASN A 164 16.69 10.98 -4.17
N GLY A 165 15.37 10.85 -4.11
CA GLY A 165 14.52 10.58 -5.28
C GLY A 165 14.61 11.68 -6.33
N GLN A 166 14.58 12.95 -5.94
CA GLN A 166 14.74 14.08 -6.84
C GLN A 166 16.15 14.15 -7.48
N LYS A 167 17.21 13.79 -6.74
CA LYS A 167 18.56 13.73 -7.28
C LYS A 167 18.73 12.63 -8.33
N GLN A 168 18.06 11.49 -8.16
CA GLN A 168 18.07 10.41 -9.16
C GLN A 168 17.24 10.76 -10.40
N LEU A 169 16.07 11.41 -10.23
CA LEU A 169 15.25 11.89 -11.34
C LEU A 169 15.94 12.96 -12.19
N LYS A 170 16.78 13.83 -11.60
CA LYS A 170 17.59 14.81 -12.35
C LYS A 170 18.74 14.18 -13.16
N LYS A 171 19.15 12.95 -12.84
CA LYS A 171 20.15 12.19 -13.63
C LYS A 171 19.54 11.39 -14.79
N GLN A 172 18.24 11.14 -14.78
CA GLN A 172 17.53 10.57 -15.92
C GLN A 172 17.21 11.72 -16.88
N ARG A 173 17.81 11.70 -18.05
CA ARG A 173 17.52 12.66 -19.14
C ARG A 173 16.00 12.63 -19.42
N PRO A 174 15.36 13.78 -19.65
CA PRO A 174 13.96 13.80 -20.04
C PRO A 174 13.79 12.95 -21.29
N CYS A 175 12.92 11.96 -21.22
CA CYS A 175 12.48 11.20 -22.38
C CYS A 175 11.88 12.20 -23.35
N GLY A 176 12.44 12.26 -24.60
CA GLY A 176 12.15 13.28 -25.57
C GLY A 176 10.64 13.40 -25.83
N MET A 177 10.13 14.61 -25.73
CA MET A 177 8.84 14.96 -26.29
C MET A 177 8.88 14.70 -27.80
N ILE A 178 8.17 13.69 -28.26
CA ILE A 178 7.83 13.57 -29.68
C ILE A 178 6.81 14.67 -29.94
N ARG A 179 7.26 15.76 -30.57
CA ARG A 179 6.36 16.74 -31.20
C ARG A 179 5.72 16.07 -32.42
N LYS A 180 4.41 16.06 -32.45
CA LYS A 180 3.64 16.14 -33.68
C LYS A 180 3.03 17.50 -33.78
#